data_fc063d852fbcf288598d7f05cc4646ab
#
_entry.id   fc063d852fbcf288598d7f05cc4646ab
#
_cell.length_a   1.000
_cell.length_b   1.000
_cell.length_c   1.000
_cell.angle_alpha   90.00
_cell.angle_beta   90.00
_cell.angle_gamma   90.00
#
_symmetry.space_group_name_H-M   'P 1'
#
loop_
_entity.id
_entity.type
_entity.pdbx_description
1 polymer ?
#
loop_
_entity_poly.entity_id
_entity_poly.type
_entity_poly.pdbx_seq_one_letter_code
_entity_poly.pdbx_strand_id
1 'polypeptide(L)'
;MRALYLKGKVYEILSLYFNKSEEMDVEKCPFLVDEENVRKIRLAKEIILTKMTEPPTLSELSEEIGLNIKKLKEGFKEIYGDTVYGYLLDHKMEEARRMLSSKSYNVNEVGLKVGYSTSSHFIAAFKKKYGTTPKKYLMSLN
;
A
#
# COMPACT_ATOMS: atom_id res chain seq x y z
N MET A 1 -31.28 32.53 0.20
CA MET A 1 -30.21 33.01 -0.71
C MET A 1 -28.79 32.82 -0.18
N ARG A 2 -28.50 33.07 1.10
CA ARG A 2 -27.15 32.86 1.67
C ARG A 2 -26.63 31.41 1.58
N ALA A 3 -27.49 30.41 1.77
CA ALA A 3 -27.08 28.98 1.71
C ALA A 3 -26.71 28.52 0.30
N LEU A 4 -27.37 29.01 -0.74
CA LEU A 4 -27.04 28.71 -2.14
C LEU A 4 -25.72 29.37 -2.57
N TYR A 5 -25.47 30.60 -2.13
CA TYR A 5 -24.22 31.30 -2.39
C TYR A 5 -23.03 30.59 -1.75
N LEU A 6 -23.14 30.16 -0.50
CA LEU A 6 -22.10 29.40 0.21
C LEU A 6 -21.84 28.04 -0.45
N LYS A 7 -22.83 27.31 -0.88
CA LYS A 7 -22.69 26.05 -1.64
C LYS A 7 -21.97 26.28 -2.97
N GLY A 8 -22.30 27.30 -3.73
CA GLY A 8 -21.63 27.66 -4.97
C GLY A 8 -20.15 27.99 -4.77
N LYS A 9 -19.80 28.72 -3.71
CA LYS A 9 -18.41 29.02 -3.34
C LYS A 9 -17.62 27.78 -2.92
N VAL A 10 -18.20 26.88 -2.17
CA VAL A 10 -17.58 25.61 -1.78
C VAL A 10 -17.29 24.75 -3.01
N TYR A 11 -18.20 24.61 -3.93
CA TYR A 11 -17.99 23.88 -5.19
C TYR A 11 -16.92 24.52 -6.07
N GLU A 12 -16.87 25.82 -6.16
CA GLU A 12 -15.85 26.55 -6.90
C GLU A 12 -14.44 26.34 -6.32
N ILE A 13 -14.30 26.42 -5.00
CA ILE A 13 -13.03 26.16 -4.29
C ILE A 13 -12.58 24.71 -4.45
N LEU A 14 -13.48 23.74 -4.32
CA LEU A 14 -13.19 22.30 -4.52
C LEU A 14 -12.76 22.04 -5.96
N SER A 15 -13.44 22.60 -6.95
CA SER A 15 -13.09 22.49 -8.37
C SER A 15 -11.68 23.03 -8.66
N LEU A 16 -11.35 24.19 -8.13
CA LEU A 16 -10.01 24.77 -8.25
C LEU A 16 -8.93 23.95 -7.53
N TYR A 17 -9.26 23.38 -6.38
CA TYR A 17 -8.34 22.51 -5.63
C TYR A 17 -8.06 21.20 -6.38
N PHE A 18 -9.08 20.56 -6.91
CA PHE A 18 -8.92 19.32 -7.69
C PHE A 18 -8.18 19.58 -9.01
N ASN A 19 -8.53 20.63 -9.74
CA ASN A 19 -7.81 21.00 -10.96
C ASN A 19 -6.34 21.33 -10.68
N LYS A 20 -6.06 22.02 -9.59
CA LYS A 20 -4.70 22.37 -9.19
C LYS A 20 -3.88 21.14 -8.77
N SER A 21 -4.50 20.14 -8.13
CA SER A 21 -3.82 18.90 -7.78
C SER A 21 -3.55 18.04 -9.01
N GLU A 22 -4.47 17.98 -9.97
CA GLU A 22 -4.26 17.27 -11.23
C GLU A 22 -3.15 17.91 -12.08
N GLU A 23 -3.13 19.24 -12.22
CA GLU A 23 -2.08 19.95 -12.92
C GLU A 23 -0.71 19.82 -12.24
N MET A 24 -0.68 19.84 -10.90
CA MET A 24 0.57 19.66 -10.15
C MET A 24 1.16 18.27 -10.27
N ASP A 25 0.33 17.24 -10.31
CA ASP A 25 0.77 15.85 -10.43
C ASP A 25 1.28 15.53 -11.85
N VAL A 26 0.64 16.07 -12.87
CA VAL A 26 1.06 15.90 -14.28
C VAL A 26 2.37 16.63 -14.58
N GLU A 27 2.57 17.83 -14.05
CA GLU A 27 3.83 18.58 -14.24
C GLU A 27 5.01 18.01 -13.45
N LYS A 28 4.75 17.38 -12.29
CA LYS A 28 5.81 16.84 -11.41
C LYS A 28 6.28 15.45 -11.78
N CYS A 29 5.49 14.65 -12.50
CA CYS A 29 5.85 13.27 -12.80
C CYS A 29 5.54 12.92 -14.26
N PRO A 30 6.52 13.11 -15.17
CA PRO A 30 6.39 12.67 -16.57
C PRO A 30 6.04 11.19 -16.71
N PHE A 31 6.31 10.41 -15.67
CA PHE A 31 6.02 8.97 -15.61
C PHE A 31 4.52 8.66 -15.66
N LEU A 32 3.68 9.47 -15.01
CA LEU A 32 2.23 9.25 -14.97
C LEU A 32 1.52 9.57 -16.30
N VAL A 33 2.19 10.28 -17.20
CA VAL A 33 1.67 10.57 -18.54
C VAL A 33 1.73 9.34 -19.46
N ASP A 34 2.60 8.37 -19.14
CA ASP A 34 2.75 7.14 -19.91
C ASP A 34 1.86 6.02 -19.33
N GLU A 35 0.72 5.77 -19.95
CA GLU A 35 -0.24 4.73 -19.55
C GLU A 35 0.39 3.34 -19.48
N GLU A 36 1.36 3.05 -20.34
CA GLU A 36 2.07 1.78 -20.35
C GLU A 36 2.91 1.60 -19.07
N ASN A 37 3.62 2.64 -18.65
CA ASN A 37 4.38 2.62 -17.39
C ASN A 37 3.45 2.45 -16.18
N VAL A 38 2.33 3.15 -16.15
CA VAL A 38 1.32 3.00 -15.09
C VAL A 38 0.79 1.56 -15.03
N ARG A 39 0.49 0.96 -16.18
CA ARG A 39 0.05 -0.44 -16.26
C ARG A 39 1.11 -1.40 -15.72
N LYS A 40 2.39 -1.19 -16.06
CA LYS A 40 3.51 -2.00 -15.55
C LYS A 40 3.66 -1.88 -14.03
N ILE A 41 3.49 -0.70 -13.47
CA ILE A 41 3.52 -0.51 -12.00
C ILE A 41 2.33 -1.20 -11.32
N ARG A 42 1.14 -1.15 -11.90
CA ARG A 42 -0.01 -1.91 -11.38
C ARG A 42 0.24 -3.42 -11.42
N LEU A 43 0.87 -3.91 -12.48
CA LEU A 43 1.28 -5.31 -12.58
C LEU A 43 2.30 -5.67 -11.48
N ALA A 44 3.27 -4.81 -11.21
CA ALA A 44 4.22 -4.99 -10.12
C ALA A 44 3.52 -5.17 -8.77
N LYS A 45 2.52 -4.34 -8.47
CA LYS A 45 1.70 -4.48 -7.26
C LYS A 45 1.01 -5.84 -7.20
N GLU A 46 0.36 -6.27 -8.28
CA GLU A 46 -0.31 -7.58 -8.31
C GLU A 46 0.68 -8.73 -8.07
N ILE A 47 1.86 -8.68 -8.67
CA ILE A 47 2.90 -9.70 -8.49
C ILE A 47 3.35 -9.80 -7.03
N ILE A 48 3.67 -8.68 -6.39
CA ILE A 48 4.14 -8.70 -4.98
C ILE A 48 3.05 -9.14 -4.01
N LEU A 49 1.79 -8.82 -4.27
CA LEU A 49 0.68 -9.26 -3.43
C LEU A 49 0.38 -10.75 -3.62
N THR A 50 0.43 -11.26 -4.84
CA THR A 50 0.26 -12.68 -5.14
C THR A 50 1.39 -13.53 -4.54
N LYS A 51 2.62 -13.04 -4.63
CA LYS A 51 3.82 -13.70 -4.07
C LYS A 51 4.18 -13.16 -2.67
N MET A 52 3.21 -12.84 -1.87
CA MET A 52 3.39 -12.16 -0.58
C MET A 52 4.30 -12.90 0.38
N THR A 53 4.29 -14.23 0.39
CA THR A 53 5.12 -15.06 1.27
C THR A 53 6.57 -15.14 0.82
N GLU A 54 6.81 -15.14 -0.48
CA GLU A 54 8.14 -15.15 -1.10
C GLU A 54 8.20 -14.11 -2.21
N PRO A 55 8.27 -12.81 -1.85
CA PRO A 55 8.24 -11.75 -2.85
C PRO A 55 9.52 -11.74 -3.69
N PRO A 56 9.41 -11.40 -4.98
CA PRO A 56 10.59 -11.26 -5.83
C PRO A 56 11.46 -10.09 -5.37
N THR A 57 12.74 -10.14 -5.70
CA THR A 57 13.64 -9.00 -5.55
C THR A 57 13.24 -7.87 -6.49
N LEU A 58 13.72 -6.65 -6.24
CA LEU A 58 13.47 -5.52 -7.15
C LEU A 58 14.02 -5.78 -8.55
N SER A 59 15.13 -6.50 -8.67
CA SER A 59 15.71 -6.87 -9.96
C SER A 59 14.79 -7.82 -10.72
N GLU A 60 14.35 -8.89 -10.09
CA GLU A 60 13.41 -9.85 -10.68
C GLU A 60 12.08 -9.18 -11.07
N LEU A 61 11.56 -8.35 -10.18
CA LEU A 61 10.31 -7.61 -10.43
C LEU A 61 10.45 -6.66 -11.61
N SER A 62 11.57 -5.93 -11.70
CA SER A 62 11.85 -5.00 -12.80
C SER A 62 11.96 -5.70 -14.15
N GLU A 63 12.59 -6.88 -14.18
CA GLU A 63 12.67 -7.72 -15.37
C GLU A 63 11.28 -8.24 -15.78
N GLU A 64 10.51 -8.75 -14.83
CA GLU A 64 9.18 -9.32 -15.07
C GLU A 64 8.20 -8.29 -15.68
N ILE A 65 8.24 -7.04 -15.22
CA ILE A 65 7.37 -5.97 -15.72
C ILE A 65 7.95 -5.18 -16.91
N GLY A 66 9.24 -5.36 -17.22
CA GLY A 66 9.90 -4.63 -18.29
C GLY A 66 10.16 -3.15 -18.02
N LEU A 67 10.52 -2.81 -16.79
CA LEU A 67 10.99 -1.49 -16.36
C LEU A 67 12.35 -1.62 -15.67
N ASN A 68 13.19 -0.57 -15.72
CA ASN A 68 14.38 -0.55 -14.88
C ASN A 68 14.02 -0.30 -13.40
N ILE A 69 14.93 -0.65 -12.49
CA ILE A 69 14.70 -0.56 -11.05
C ILE A 69 14.39 0.88 -10.61
N LYS A 70 15.05 1.86 -11.19
CA LYS A 70 14.83 3.28 -10.88
C LYS A 70 13.39 3.70 -11.20
N LYS A 71 12.92 3.41 -12.43
CA LYS A 71 11.54 3.70 -12.85
C LYS A 71 10.50 2.93 -12.04
N LEU A 72 10.81 1.67 -11.67
CA LEU A 72 9.96 0.88 -10.79
C LEU A 72 9.80 1.55 -9.43
N LYS A 73 10.89 1.94 -8.78
CA LYS A 73 10.85 2.61 -7.47
C LYS A 73 10.11 3.95 -7.50
N GLU A 74 10.44 4.80 -8.45
CA GLU A 74 9.83 6.12 -8.61
C GLU A 74 8.34 6.02 -8.93
N GLY A 75 8.00 5.21 -9.92
CA GLY A 75 6.61 5.02 -10.34
C GLY A 75 5.74 4.37 -9.26
N PHE A 76 6.27 3.41 -8.53
CA PHE A 76 5.54 2.76 -7.44
C PHE A 76 5.24 3.74 -6.31
N LYS A 77 6.23 4.55 -5.93
CA LYS A 77 6.06 5.58 -4.90
C LYS A 77 5.08 6.68 -5.32
N GLU A 78 5.12 7.10 -6.59
CA GLU A 78 4.18 8.09 -7.13
C GLU A 78 2.74 7.59 -7.15
N ILE A 79 2.51 6.35 -7.57
CA ILE A 79 1.15 5.80 -7.71
C ILE A 79 0.59 5.37 -6.35
N TYR A 80 1.40 4.73 -5.50
CA TYR A 80 0.93 4.12 -4.24
C TYR A 80 1.41 4.84 -2.97
N GLY A 81 2.24 5.85 -3.08
CA GLY A 81 2.69 6.67 -1.95
C GLY A 81 3.75 6.04 -1.06
N ASP A 82 4.25 4.85 -1.39
CA ASP A 82 5.24 4.12 -0.59
C ASP A 82 6.20 3.32 -1.48
N THR A 83 7.26 2.81 -0.86
CA THR A 83 8.16 1.87 -1.54
C THR A 83 7.45 0.54 -1.81
N VAL A 84 7.98 -0.25 -2.75
CA VAL A 84 7.44 -1.59 -3.08
C VAL A 84 7.30 -2.46 -1.83
N TYR A 85 8.36 -2.57 -1.04
CA TYR A 85 8.33 -3.40 0.17
C TYR A 85 7.61 -2.76 1.36
N GLY A 86 7.57 -1.44 1.45
CA GLY A 86 6.76 -0.74 2.43
C GLY A 86 5.27 -1.01 2.22
N TYR A 87 4.82 -0.92 0.99
CA TYR A 87 3.46 -1.28 0.60
C TYR A 87 3.13 -2.76 0.90
N LEU A 88 4.04 -3.67 0.57
CA LEU A 88 3.88 -5.09 0.86
C LEU A 88 3.80 -5.36 2.36
N LEU A 89 4.65 -4.71 3.16
CA LEU A 89 4.64 -4.84 4.62
C LEU A 89 3.30 -4.38 5.21
N ASP A 90 2.80 -3.26 4.76
CA ASP A 90 1.49 -2.75 5.17
C ASP A 90 0.37 -3.72 4.82
N HIS A 91 0.39 -4.28 3.63
CA HIS A 91 -0.58 -5.28 3.19
C HIS A 91 -0.51 -6.56 4.05
N LYS A 92 0.70 -7.06 4.34
CA LYS A 92 0.90 -8.21 5.25
C LYS A 92 0.29 -7.96 6.62
N MET A 93 0.48 -6.78 7.17
CA MET A 93 -0.04 -6.43 8.50
C MET A 93 -1.57 -6.29 8.49
N GLU A 94 -2.17 -5.73 7.44
CA GLU A 94 -3.62 -5.68 7.30
C GLU A 94 -4.24 -7.08 7.18
N GLU A 95 -3.63 -7.98 6.38
CA GLU A 95 -4.05 -9.37 6.29
C GLU A 95 -3.91 -10.09 7.63
N ALA A 96 -2.78 -9.89 8.33
CA ALA A 96 -2.57 -10.46 9.66
C ALA A 96 -3.66 -10.01 10.64
N ARG A 97 -3.98 -8.73 10.67
CA ARG A 97 -5.05 -8.19 11.52
C ARG A 97 -6.39 -8.84 11.19
N ARG A 98 -6.71 -8.98 9.92
CA ARG A 98 -7.96 -9.61 9.46
C ARG A 98 -8.03 -11.09 9.90
N MET A 99 -6.94 -11.84 9.73
CA MET A 99 -6.86 -13.24 10.16
C MET A 99 -7.00 -13.40 11.68
N LEU A 100 -6.36 -12.54 12.45
CA LEU A 100 -6.49 -12.52 13.91
C LEU A 100 -7.93 -12.21 14.34
N SER A 101 -8.57 -11.24 13.69
CA SER A 101 -9.96 -10.86 13.99
C SER A 101 -10.96 -11.97 13.70
N SER A 102 -10.68 -12.85 12.73
CA SER A 102 -11.53 -14.01 12.42
C SER A 102 -11.50 -15.07 13.52
N LYS A 103 -10.52 -15.02 14.43
CA LYS A 103 -10.28 -16.01 15.49
C LYS A 103 -10.08 -17.46 15.01
N SER A 104 -9.83 -17.65 13.71
CA SER A 104 -9.62 -18.97 13.10
C SER A 104 -8.16 -19.43 13.15
N TYR A 105 -7.25 -18.53 13.47
CA TYR A 105 -5.81 -18.79 13.45
C TYR A 105 -5.15 -18.25 14.71
N ASN A 106 -4.15 -18.97 15.22
CA ASN A 106 -3.31 -18.45 16.30
C ASN A 106 -2.22 -17.49 15.76
N VAL A 107 -1.51 -16.80 16.66
CA VAL A 107 -0.50 -15.80 16.31
C VAL A 107 0.62 -16.39 15.43
N ASN A 108 1.08 -17.60 15.75
CA ASN A 108 2.16 -18.26 14.99
C ASN A 108 1.70 -18.62 13.57
N GLU A 109 0.50 -19.16 13.44
CA GLU A 109 -0.11 -19.51 12.15
C GLU A 109 -0.26 -18.27 11.26
N VAL A 110 -0.74 -17.16 11.84
CA VAL A 110 -0.88 -15.90 11.11
C VAL A 110 0.48 -15.41 10.62
N GLY A 111 1.50 -15.42 11.48
CA GLY A 111 2.85 -15.01 11.10
C GLY A 111 3.40 -15.80 9.92
N LEU A 112 3.25 -17.11 9.94
CA LEU A 112 3.65 -17.98 8.82
C LEU A 112 2.86 -17.71 7.54
N LYS A 113 1.54 -17.55 7.65
CA LYS A 113 0.65 -17.29 6.50
C LYS A 113 0.96 -15.99 5.79
N VAL A 114 1.38 -14.96 6.50
CA VAL A 114 1.79 -13.68 5.88
C VAL A 114 3.28 -13.64 5.50
N GLY A 115 3.99 -14.76 5.64
CA GLY A 115 5.34 -14.94 5.12
C GLY A 115 6.48 -14.58 6.07
N TYR A 116 6.26 -14.62 7.37
CA TYR A 116 7.34 -14.51 8.37
C TYR A 116 7.87 -15.89 8.75
N SER A 117 9.17 -16.04 8.71
CA SER A 117 9.84 -17.30 9.11
C SER A 117 9.87 -17.51 10.63
N THR A 118 9.79 -16.43 11.42
CA THR A 118 9.78 -16.47 12.88
C THR A 118 8.65 -15.61 13.45
N SER A 119 8.06 -16.09 14.53
CA SER A 119 7.03 -15.34 15.27
C SER A 119 7.54 -14.01 15.84
N SER A 120 8.82 -13.99 16.25
CA SER A 120 9.43 -12.78 16.83
C SER A 120 9.46 -11.61 15.84
N HIS A 121 9.83 -11.86 14.58
CA HIS A 121 9.82 -10.83 13.54
C HIS A 121 8.41 -10.37 13.21
N PHE A 122 7.46 -11.29 13.13
CA PHE A 122 6.05 -10.96 12.94
C PHE A 122 5.49 -10.09 14.06
N ILE A 123 5.70 -10.49 15.31
CA ILE A 123 5.24 -9.76 16.51
C ILE A 123 5.81 -8.34 16.54
N ALA A 124 7.11 -8.19 16.25
CA ALA A 124 7.77 -6.88 16.18
C ALA A 124 7.18 -5.99 15.08
N ALA A 125 6.94 -6.53 13.89
CA ALA A 125 6.33 -5.79 12.77
C ALA A 125 4.89 -5.36 13.07
N PHE A 126 4.11 -6.26 13.65
CA PHE A 126 2.72 -5.97 14.05
C PHE A 126 2.66 -4.88 15.13
N LYS A 127 3.50 -4.97 16.16
CA LYS A 127 3.59 -3.97 17.21
C LYS A 127 4.03 -2.60 16.67
N LYS A 128 4.98 -2.58 15.73
CA LYS A 128 5.44 -1.34 15.10
C LYS A 128 4.30 -0.63 14.37
N LYS A 129 3.46 -1.38 13.67
CA LYS A 129 2.33 -0.81 12.91
C LYS A 129 1.15 -0.41 13.77
N TYR A 130 0.73 -1.27 14.69
CA TYR A 130 -0.52 -1.11 15.46
C TYR A 130 -0.33 -0.67 16.91
N GLY A 131 0.91 -0.55 17.40
CA GLY A 131 1.21 -0.14 18.76
C GLY A 131 0.94 -1.19 19.84
N THR A 132 0.47 -2.37 19.46
CA THR A 132 0.16 -3.49 20.36
C THR A 132 0.62 -4.82 19.76
N THR A 133 0.88 -5.80 20.63
CA THR A 133 1.23 -7.15 20.16
C THR A 133 0.01 -7.89 19.61
N PRO A 134 0.17 -8.88 18.72
CA PRO A 134 -0.94 -9.68 18.21
C PRO A 134 -1.77 -10.33 19.32
N LYS A 135 -1.12 -10.81 20.37
CA LYS A 135 -1.79 -11.43 21.52
C LYS A 135 -2.66 -10.41 22.28
N LYS A 136 -2.14 -9.23 22.55
CA LYS A 136 -2.91 -8.15 23.20
C LYS A 136 -4.06 -7.67 22.34
N TYR A 137 -3.84 -7.59 21.03
CA TYR A 137 -4.89 -7.27 20.08
C TYR A 137 -6.05 -8.29 20.13
N LEU A 138 -5.74 -9.59 20.12
CA LEU A 138 -6.75 -10.65 20.29
C LEU A 138 -7.54 -10.52 21.60
N MET A 139 -6.86 -10.21 22.69
CA MET A 139 -7.50 -10.02 23.99
C MET A 139 -8.46 -8.81 24.00
N SER A 140 -8.14 -7.76 23.22
CA SER A 140 -8.99 -6.57 23.12
C SER A 140 -10.28 -6.79 22.32
N LEU A 141 -10.37 -7.87 21.54
CA LEU A 141 -11.54 -8.25 20.75
C LEU A 141 -12.61 -9.02 21.54
N ASN A 142 -12.33 -9.36 22.80
CA ASN A 142 -13.27 -10.07 23.69
C ASN A 142 -13.99 -9.05 24.63
#